data_a54d5da6718dcad828560e16f386ccbf
#
_entry.id   a54d5da6718dcad828560e16f386ccbf
#
_cell.length_a   1.000
_cell.length_b   1.000
_cell.length_c   1.000
_cell.angle_alpha   90.00
_cell.angle_beta   90.00
_cell.angle_gamma   90.00
#
_symmetry.space_group_name_H-M   'P 1'
#
loop_
_entity.id
_entity.type
_entity.pdbx_description
1 polymer ?
#
loop_
_entity_poly.entity_id
_entity_poly.type
_entity_poly.pdbx_seq_one_letter_code
_entity_poly.pdbx_strand_id
1 'polypeptide(L)'
;MEGDWSSAGVILNNEARALERGGADVIVLATNTMHKLAREMMTGVKIPFVHIADATAQTIQSKGLRNPGLMATAFTMEQSFYTDRLIASGLSPVIPNESDRAETHRIIYEELCKDVTTAQSTAAYVAIANRLAASGADSLILGCTEVGMLLNQGNVAVPVFDTTLIHCQAVLDYALE
;
A
#
# COMPACT_ATOMS: atom_id res chain seq x y z
N MET A 1 -5.11 7.39 17.10
CA MET A 1 -4.25 6.45 17.85
C MET A 1 -2.80 6.81 17.57
N GLU A 2 -2.08 7.34 18.52
CA GLU A 2 -0.62 7.38 18.46
C GLU A 2 -0.14 5.94 18.68
N GLY A 3 0.36 5.30 17.62
CA GLY A 3 0.83 3.93 17.70
C GLY A 3 2.18 3.88 18.40
N ASP A 4 2.37 2.94 19.30
CA ASP A 4 3.71 2.58 19.80
C ASP A 4 4.50 1.86 18.70
N TRP A 5 5.06 2.66 17.78
CA TRP A 5 5.83 2.17 16.65
C TRP A 5 7.12 1.46 17.08
N SER A 6 7.69 1.87 18.24
CA SER A 6 8.90 1.23 18.77
C SER A 6 8.63 -0.21 19.17
N SER A 7 7.60 -0.43 20.00
CA SER A 7 7.20 -1.79 20.41
C SER A 7 6.76 -2.64 19.21
N ALA A 8 6.04 -2.04 18.27
CA ALA A 8 5.64 -2.75 17.04
C ALA A 8 6.85 -3.20 16.21
N GLY A 9 7.88 -2.36 16.08
CA GLY A 9 9.13 -2.72 15.39
C GLY A 9 9.86 -3.88 16.05
N VAL A 10 9.93 -3.90 17.38
CA VAL A 10 10.52 -5.00 18.15
C VAL A 10 9.75 -6.30 17.94
N ILE A 11 8.42 -6.26 18.00
CA ILE A 11 7.57 -7.44 17.77
C ILE A 11 7.82 -7.98 16.35
N LEU A 12 7.71 -7.13 15.32
CA LEU A 12 7.93 -7.55 13.94
C LEU A 12 9.33 -8.15 13.71
N ASN A 13 10.37 -7.58 14.32
CA ASN A 13 11.72 -8.13 14.21
C ASN A 13 11.84 -9.50 14.87
N ASN A 14 11.24 -9.69 16.05
CA ASN A 14 11.24 -10.98 16.73
C ASN A 14 10.54 -12.06 15.89
N GLU A 15 9.40 -11.72 15.28
CA GLU A 15 8.67 -12.64 14.40
C GLU A 15 9.46 -12.96 13.12
N ALA A 16 10.05 -11.97 12.46
CA ALA A 16 10.87 -12.18 11.28
C ALA A 16 12.07 -13.10 11.56
N ARG A 17 12.76 -12.91 12.70
CA ARG A 17 13.83 -13.80 13.15
C ARG A 17 13.33 -15.20 13.52
N ALA A 18 12.11 -15.32 14.07
CA ALA A 18 11.52 -16.63 14.36
C ALA A 18 11.21 -17.40 13.08
N LEU A 19 10.67 -16.72 12.07
CA LEU A 19 10.42 -17.31 10.75
C LEU A 19 11.73 -17.77 10.09
N GLU A 20 12.77 -16.93 10.08
CA GLU A 20 14.09 -17.30 9.56
C GLU A 20 14.66 -18.55 10.26
N ARG A 21 14.62 -18.61 11.61
CA ARG A 21 15.05 -19.79 12.38
C ARG A 21 14.19 -21.02 12.10
N GLY A 22 12.91 -20.80 11.75
CA GLY A 22 11.97 -21.85 11.36
C GLY A 22 12.19 -22.39 9.95
N GLY A 23 13.13 -21.81 9.18
CA GLY A 23 13.47 -22.27 7.83
C GLY A 23 12.68 -21.57 6.74
N ALA A 24 12.14 -20.37 6.99
CA ALA A 24 11.55 -19.55 5.93
C ALA A 24 12.65 -19.06 4.97
N ASP A 25 12.33 -19.03 3.68
CA ASP A 25 13.22 -18.57 2.61
C ASP A 25 13.03 -17.09 2.27
N VAL A 26 11.89 -16.49 2.66
CA VAL A 26 11.54 -15.10 2.39
C VAL A 26 10.61 -14.54 3.47
N ILE A 27 10.73 -13.25 3.77
CA ILE A 27 9.79 -12.55 4.64
C ILE A 27 8.78 -11.77 3.80
N VAL A 28 7.51 -11.85 4.18
CA VAL A 28 6.39 -11.09 3.60
C VAL A 28 5.63 -10.38 4.71
N LEU A 29 5.34 -9.10 4.55
CA LEU A 29 4.56 -8.31 5.50
C LEU A 29 3.20 -7.96 4.87
N ALA A 30 2.14 -8.66 5.28
CA ALA A 30 0.81 -8.59 4.66
C ALA A 30 0.00 -7.34 5.09
N THR A 31 0.58 -6.14 4.95
CA THR A 31 -0.05 -4.85 5.29
C THR A 31 0.73 -3.70 4.67
N ASN A 32 0.06 -2.65 4.18
CA ASN A 32 0.79 -1.48 3.65
C ASN A 32 1.42 -0.63 4.77
N THR A 33 0.66 -0.24 5.78
CA THR A 33 1.09 0.74 6.81
C THR A 33 2.31 0.27 7.61
N MET A 34 2.37 -1.01 7.96
CA MET A 34 3.47 -1.54 8.79
C MET A 34 4.81 -1.64 8.03
N HIS A 35 4.82 -1.48 6.71
CA HIS A 35 6.06 -1.35 5.94
C HIS A 35 6.90 -0.11 6.35
N LYS A 36 6.30 0.84 7.09
CA LYS A 36 7.05 1.89 7.79
C LYS A 36 8.16 1.33 8.68
N LEU A 37 7.95 0.14 9.23
CA LEU A 37 8.89 -0.53 10.13
C LEU A 37 9.73 -1.61 9.43
N ALA A 38 9.76 -1.62 8.11
CA ALA A 38 10.48 -2.64 7.33
C ALA A 38 11.97 -2.72 7.69
N ARG A 39 12.61 -1.57 7.95
CA ARG A 39 14.02 -1.50 8.34
C ARG A 39 14.24 -2.14 9.71
N GLU A 40 13.42 -1.77 10.68
CA GLU A 40 13.46 -2.31 12.04
C GLU A 40 13.17 -3.81 12.04
N MET A 41 12.13 -4.24 11.33
CA MET A 41 11.73 -5.63 11.19
C MET A 41 12.88 -6.49 10.64
N MET A 42 13.58 -6.01 9.63
CA MET A 42 14.65 -6.76 8.95
C MET A 42 16.02 -6.65 9.64
N THR A 43 16.12 -5.98 10.79
CA THR A 43 17.39 -5.85 11.51
C THR A 43 17.92 -7.22 11.95
N GLY A 44 19.07 -7.64 11.36
CA GLY A 44 19.73 -8.90 11.63
C GLY A 44 19.03 -10.14 11.06
N VAL A 45 18.01 -9.99 10.22
CA VAL A 45 17.41 -11.02 9.36
C VAL A 45 18.20 -11.07 8.06
N LYS A 46 18.55 -12.27 7.58
CA LYS A 46 19.42 -12.49 6.41
C LYS A 46 18.65 -12.94 5.17
N ILE A 47 17.47 -13.53 5.35
CA ILE A 47 16.61 -13.94 4.24
C ILE A 47 15.97 -12.73 3.59
N PRO A 48 15.62 -12.79 2.30
CA PRO A 48 15.03 -11.67 1.57
C PRO A 48 13.69 -11.19 2.13
N PHE A 49 13.37 -9.95 1.81
CA PHE A 49 12.08 -9.32 2.10
C PHE A 49 11.48 -8.75 0.82
N VAL A 50 10.31 -9.20 0.44
CA VAL A 50 9.56 -8.62 -0.70
C VAL A 50 8.77 -7.41 -0.20
N HIS A 51 9.19 -6.21 -0.59
CA HIS A 51 8.56 -4.98 -0.13
C HIS A 51 7.39 -4.59 -1.03
N ILE A 52 6.18 -4.40 -0.47
CA ILE A 52 4.94 -4.13 -1.22
C ILE A 52 5.03 -2.89 -2.12
N ALA A 53 5.69 -1.81 -1.67
CA ALA A 53 5.83 -0.60 -2.47
C ALA A 53 6.80 -0.79 -3.66
N ASP A 54 7.83 -1.62 -3.52
CA ASP A 54 8.77 -1.92 -4.61
C ASP A 54 8.08 -2.75 -5.69
N ALA A 55 7.37 -3.81 -5.29
CA ALA A 55 6.58 -4.63 -6.21
C ALA A 55 5.53 -3.79 -6.96
N THR A 56 4.86 -2.88 -6.26
CA THR A 56 3.89 -1.96 -6.85
C THR A 56 4.57 -1.00 -7.84
N ALA A 57 5.70 -0.41 -7.47
CA ALA A 57 6.44 0.50 -8.32
C ALA A 57 6.92 -0.18 -9.61
N GLN A 58 7.50 -1.38 -9.51
CA GLN A 58 7.94 -2.16 -10.67
C GLN A 58 6.79 -2.48 -11.61
N THR A 59 5.63 -2.86 -11.05
CA THR A 59 4.43 -3.17 -11.85
C THR A 59 3.93 -1.93 -12.59
N ILE A 60 3.87 -0.78 -11.96
CA ILE A 60 3.47 0.50 -12.57
C ILE A 60 4.44 0.87 -13.70
N GLN A 61 5.75 0.79 -13.44
CA GLN A 61 6.78 1.11 -14.42
C GLN A 61 6.75 0.19 -15.64
N SER A 62 6.47 -1.10 -15.45
CA SER A 62 6.34 -2.06 -16.54
C SER A 62 5.20 -1.71 -17.53
N LYS A 63 4.22 -0.91 -17.07
CA LYS A 63 3.13 -0.38 -17.89
C LYS A 63 3.45 1.00 -18.50
N GLY A 64 4.65 1.53 -18.28
CA GLY A 64 5.06 2.84 -18.79
C GLY A 64 4.45 4.04 -18.05
N LEU A 65 3.79 3.81 -16.90
CA LEU A 65 3.14 4.84 -16.08
C LEU A 65 4.13 5.46 -15.08
N ARG A 66 3.86 6.70 -14.66
CA ARG A 66 4.82 7.47 -13.85
C ARG A 66 4.23 8.23 -12.67
N ASN A 67 2.95 8.60 -12.74
CA ASN A 67 2.32 9.49 -11.78
C ASN A 67 1.16 8.78 -11.05
N PRO A 68 1.41 7.76 -10.22
CA PRO A 68 0.33 7.06 -9.55
C PRO A 68 -0.35 7.92 -8.49
N GLY A 69 -1.67 7.99 -8.49
CA GLY A 69 -2.47 8.48 -7.38
C GLY A 69 -2.47 7.46 -6.24
N LEU A 70 -2.26 7.88 -5.00
CA LEU A 70 -2.23 6.98 -3.84
C LEU A 70 -3.48 7.14 -2.99
N MET A 71 -4.31 6.09 -2.90
CA MET A 71 -5.42 6.01 -1.96
C MET A 71 -5.13 4.94 -0.90
N ALA A 72 -4.97 5.38 0.35
CA ALA A 72 -4.54 4.54 1.47
C ALA A 72 -5.00 5.12 2.82
N THR A 73 -4.53 4.54 3.92
CA THR A 73 -4.70 5.19 5.23
C THR A 73 -3.94 6.53 5.29
N ALA A 74 -4.36 7.45 6.18
CA ALA A 74 -3.64 8.71 6.39
C ALA A 74 -2.14 8.49 6.67
N PHE A 75 -1.79 7.46 7.47
CA PHE A 75 -0.40 7.10 7.73
C PHE A 75 0.41 6.84 6.47
N THR A 76 -0.17 6.12 5.50
CA THR A 76 0.49 5.76 4.25
C THR A 76 0.54 6.93 3.27
N MET A 77 -0.48 7.80 3.26
CA MET A 77 -0.54 8.97 2.38
C MET A 77 0.29 10.16 2.87
N GLU A 78 0.42 10.35 4.20
CA GLU A 78 1.02 11.55 4.81
C GLU A 78 2.46 11.34 5.27
N GLN A 79 2.85 10.10 5.56
CA GLN A 79 4.21 9.79 5.97
C GLN A 79 5.06 9.36 4.78
N SER A 80 6.31 9.77 4.76
CA SER A 80 7.18 9.62 3.59
C SER A 80 7.61 8.18 3.29
N PHE A 81 7.48 7.25 4.23
CA PHE A 81 8.01 5.88 4.08
C PHE A 81 7.52 5.15 2.81
N TYR A 82 6.31 5.43 2.36
CA TYR A 82 5.75 4.81 1.15
C TYR A 82 6.07 5.65 -0.09
N THR A 83 5.79 6.96 -0.02
CA THR A 83 6.02 7.88 -1.14
C THR A 83 7.49 8.02 -1.50
N ASP A 84 8.41 8.12 -0.52
CA ASP A 84 9.84 8.18 -0.78
C ASP A 84 10.32 6.94 -1.54
N ARG A 85 9.75 5.77 -1.27
CA ARG A 85 10.11 4.54 -1.96
C ARG A 85 9.60 4.50 -3.40
N LEU A 86 8.40 5.02 -3.66
CA LEU A 86 7.90 5.23 -5.01
C LEU A 86 8.78 6.22 -5.78
N ILE A 87 9.17 7.34 -5.15
CA ILE A 87 10.04 8.36 -5.72
C ILE A 87 11.43 7.79 -6.02
N ALA A 88 12.02 7.03 -5.10
CA ALA A 88 13.31 6.36 -5.30
C ALA A 88 13.27 5.38 -6.48
N SER A 89 12.10 4.81 -6.78
CA SER A 89 11.86 3.98 -7.96
C SER A 89 11.59 4.81 -9.23
N GLY A 90 11.66 6.14 -9.21
CA GLY A 90 11.45 7.01 -10.36
C GLY A 90 9.97 7.31 -10.70
N LEU A 91 9.05 7.11 -9.75
CA LEU A 91 7.67 7.52 -9.87
C LEU A 91 7.44 8.89 -9.22
N SER A 92 6.35 9.56 -9.59
CA SER A 92 5.91 10.85 -9.03
C SER A 92 4.52 10.69 -8.42
N PRO A 93 4.38 10.16 -7.20
CA PRO A 93 3.08 9.89 -6.61
C PRO A 93 2.25 11.16 -6.39
N VAL A 94 0.98 11.11 -6.74
CA VAL A 94 -0.02 12.17 -6.51
C VAL A 94 -0.82 11.81 -5.28
N ILE A 95 -0.83 12.70 -4.28
CA ILE A 95 -1.51 12.48 -3.00
C ILE A 95 -2.81 13.30 -2.98
N PRO A 96 -3.93 12.75 -2.48
CA PRO A 96 -5.18 13.51 -2.34
C PRO A 96 -5.00 14.74 -1.43
N ASN A 97 -5.83 15.75 -1.61
CA ASN A 97 -5.87 16.88 -0.70
C ASN A 97 -6.28 16.44 0.73
N GLU A 98 -6.14 17.33 1.71
CA GLU A 98 -6.35 17.03 3.12
C GLU A 98 -7.75 16.46 3.42
N SER A 99 -8.81 17.07 2.86
CA SER A 99 -10.19 16.60 3.08
C SER A 99 -10.43 15.21 2.48
N ASP A 100 -9.85 14.92 1.32
CA ASP A 100 -9.96 13.63 0.66
C ASP A 100 -9.16 12.55 1.40
N ARG A 101 -7.99 12.90 1.96
CA ARG A 101 -7.23 11.98 2.82
C ARG A 101 -8.01 11.64 4.08
N ALA A 102 -8.60 12.64 4.73
CA ALA A 102 -9.40 12.44 5.93
C ALA A 102 -10.62 11.53 5.66
N GLU A 103 -11.34 11.78 4.55
CA GLU A 103 -12.49 10.97 4.17
C GLU A 103 -12.08 9.54 3.77
N THR A 104 -11.00 9.38 3.01
CA THR A 104 -10.45 8.06 2.68
C THR A 104 -10.12 7.28 3.95
N HIS A 105 -9.44 7.90 4.91
CA HIS A 105 -9.07 7.30 6.18
C HIS A 105 -10.29 6.91 7.03
N ARG A 106 -11.27 7.82 7.13
CA ARG A 106 -12.51 7.58 7.87
C ARG A 106 -13.24 6.35 7.32
N ILE A 107 -13.45 6.29 6.02
CA ILE A 107 -14.16 5.19 5.38
C ILE A 107 -13.42 3.86 5.61
N ILE A 108 -12.08 3.83 5.52
CA ILE A 108 -11.30 2.62 5.83
C ILE A 108 -11.62 2.12 7.25
N TYR A 109 -11.48 2.96 8.26
CA TYR A 109 -11.58 2.51 9.66
C TYR A 109 -13.01 2.40 10.20
N GLU A 110 -13.92 3.25 9.72
CA GLU A 110 -15.29 3.27 10.23
C GLU A 110 -16.23 2.34 9.46
N GLU A 111 -15.88 2.00 8.23
CA GLU A 111 -16.72 1.19 7.35
C GLU A 111 -15.97 -0.08 6.89
N LEU A 112 -14.96 0.03 6.04
CA LEU A 112 -14.35 -1.12 5.36
C LEU A 112 -13.73 -2.14 6.32
N CYS A 113 -13.01 -1.69 7.36
CA CYS A 113 -12.46 -2.57 8.41
C CYS A 113 -13.55 -3.28 9.25
N LYS A 114 -14.81 -2.92 9.06
CA LYS A 114 -15.98 -3.55 9.69
C LYS A 114 -16.83 -4.31 8.68
N ASP A 115 -16.30 -4.56 7.49
CA ASP A 115 -16.99 -5.22 6.38
C ASP A 115 -18.26 -4.47 5.93
N VAL A 116 -18.26 -3.14 6.05
CA VAL A 116 -19.37 -2.27 5.62
C VAL A 116 -18.98 -1.57 4.32
N THR A 117 -19.77 -1.79 3.27
CA THR A 117 -19.67 -1.06 2.01
C THR A 117 -21.01 -0.40 1.70
N THR A 118 -20.99 0.88 1.31
CA THR A 118 -22.17 1.64 0.96
C THR A 118 -22.04 2.29 -0.42
N ALA A 119 -23.16 2.54 -1.08
CA ALA A 119 -23.16 3.30 -2.33
C ALA A 119 -22.58 4.71 -2.15
N GLN A 120 -22.78 5.31 -0.97
CA GLN A 120 -22.24 6.63 -0.63
C GLN A 120 -20.71 6.59 -0.56
N SER A 121 -20.13 5.61 0.14
CA SER A 121 -18.67 5.45 0.28
C SER A 121 -18.04 5.12 -1.07
N THR A 122 -18.69 4.27 -1.88
CA THR A 122 -18.24 4.00 -3.25
C THR A 122 -18.22 5.29 -4.09
N ALA A 123 -19.30 6.08 -4.05
CA ALA A 123 -19.35 7.34 -4.80
C ALA A 123 -18.29 8.34 -4.32
N ALA A 124 -18.03 8.44 -3.01
CA ALA A 124 -16.98 9.28 -2.43
C ALA A 124 -15.60 8.86 -2.94
N TYR A 125 -15.30 7.58 -2.93
CA TYR A 125 -14.01 7.03 -3.40
C TYR A 125 -13.81 7.25 -4.90
N VAL A 126 -14.84 7.03 -5.72
CA VAL A 126 -14.79 7.33 -7.16
C VAL A 126 -14.55 8.82 -7.40
N ALA A 127 -15.20 9.69 -6.64
CA ALA A 127 -14.97 11.13 -6.74
C ALA A 127 -13.55 11.55 -6.37
N ILE A 128 -12.95 10.94 -5.32
CA ILE A 128 -11.56 11.17 -4.93
C ILE A 128 -10.61 10.67 -6.04
N ALA A 129 -10.82 9.48 -6.56
CA ALA A 129 -10.03 8.92 -7.66
C ALA A 129 -10.07 9.83 -8.90
N ASN A 130 -11.23 10.38 -9.25
CA ASN A 130 -11.38 11.31 -10.36
C ASN A 130 -10.65 12.64 -10.11
N ARG A 131 -10.63 13.15 -8.87
CA ARG A 131 -9.84 14.35 -8.53
C ARG A 131 -8.34 14.10 -8.62
N LEU A 132 -7.87 12.92 -8.20
CA LEU A 132 -6.47 12.51 -8.40
C LEU A 132 -6.11 12.47 -9.88
N ALA A 133 -6.93 11.87 -10.73
CA ALA A 133 -6.72 11.85 -12.18
C ALA A 133 -6.70 13.25 -12.77
N ALA A 134 -7.62 14.13 -12.36
CA ALA A 134 -7.64 15.55 -12.76
C ALA A 134 -6.41 16.34 -12.28
N SER A 135 -5.78 15.90 -11.19
CA SER A 135 -4.52 16.46 -10.66
C SER A 135 -3.27 15.87 -11.31
N GLY A 136 -3.41 15.04 -12.36
CA GLY A 136 -2.31 14.51 -13.14
C GLY A 136 -1.91 13.07 -12.81
N ALA A 137 -2.68 12.36 -11.98
CA ALA A 137 -2.44 10.95 -11.79
C ALA A 137 -2.80 10.16 -13.06
N ASP A 138 -1.86 9.32 -13.54
CA ASP A 138 -2.01 8.46 -14.71
C ASP A 138 -2.48 7.03 -14.35
N SER A 139 -2.54 6.75 -13.07
CA SER A 139 -2.90 5.45 -12.49
C SER A 139 -3.33 5.63 -11.04
N LEU A 140 -3.84 4.57 -10.41
CA LEU A 140 -4.31 4.60 -9.02
C LEU A 140 -3.76 3.40 -8.24
N ILE A 141 -3.05 3.66 -7.14
CA ILE A 141 -2.63 2.66 -6.17
C ILE A 141 -3.72 2.49 -5.10
N LEU A 142 -4.24 1.27 -4.97
CA LEU A 142 -5.07 0.88 -3.83
C LEU A 142 -4.14 0.45 -2.69
N GLY A 143 -3.70 1.44 -1.89
CA GLY A 143 -2.69 1.29 -0.84
C GLY A 143 -3.22 0.81 0.51
N CYS A 144 -4.38 0.18 0.53
CA CYS A 144 -4.96 -0.52 1.67
C CYS A 144 -5.70 -1.74 1.15
N THR A 145 -5.66 -2.84 1.88
CA THR A 145 -6.27 -4.12 1.50
C THR A 145 -7.77 -3.98 1.24
N GLU A 146 -8.43 -3.07 1.93
CA GLU A 146 -9.88 -2.86 1.89
C GLU A 146 -10.34 -1.90 0.78
N VAL A 147 -9.46 -1.06 0.22
CA VAL A 147 -9.86 -0.07 -0.82
C VAL A 147 -10.42 -0.75 -2.07
N GLY A 148 -9.93 -1.94 -2.39
CA GLY A 148 -10.44 -2.79 -3.46
C GLY A 148 -11.91 -3.22 -3.31
N MET A 149 -12.49 -3.09 -2.12
CA MET A 149 -13.93 -3.35 -1.89
C MET A 149 -14.82 -2.28 -2.55
N LEU A 150 -14.30 -1.06 -2.74
CA LEU A 150 -15.04 0.07 -3.32
C LEU A 150 -14.56 0.44 -4.73
N LEU A 151 -13.26 0.29 -5.01
CA LEU A 151 -12.65 0.69 -6.27
C LEU A 151 -12.11 -0.49 -7.05
N ASN A 152 -12.37 -0.48 -8.34
CA ASN A 152 -11.84 -1.45 -9.30
C ASN A 152 -11.78 -0.82 -10.70
N GLN A 153 -11.22 -1.54 -11.68
CA GLN A 153 -11.08 -1.03 -13.04
C GLN A 153 -12.42 -0.72 -13.72
N GLY A 154 -13.53 -1.21 -13.22
CA GLY A 154 -14.88 -0.94 -13.78
C GLY A 154 -15.49 0.39 -13.38
N ASN A 155 -14.98 1.04 -12.31
CA ASN A 155 -15.56 2.28 -11.77
C ASN A 155 -14.59 3.47 -11.69
N VAL A 156 -13.34 3.32 -12.18
CA VAL A 156 -12.37 4.41 -12.33
C VAL A 156 -11.80 4.46 -13.74
N ALA A 157 -11.46 5.67 -14.20
CA ALA A 157 -11.04 5.91 -15.58
C ALA A 157 -9.55 5.58 -15.84
N VAL A 158 -8.71 5.59 -14.81
CA VAL A 158 -7.27 5.31 -14.91
C VAL A 158 -6.97 3.86 -14.51
N PRO A 159 -5.85 3.27 -14.97
CA PRO A 159 -5.41 1.94 -14.53
C PRO A 159 -5.32 1.81 -13.01
N VAL A 160 -5.80 0.70 -12.46
CA VAL A 160 -5.84 0.42 -11.02
C VAL A 160 -4.78 -0.61 -10.66
N PHE A 161 -4.05 -0.36 -9.59
CA PHE A 161 -3.00 -1.22 -9.05
C PHE A 161 -3.37 -1.62 -7.61
N ASP A 162 -3.90 -2.83 -7.47
CA ASP A 162 -4.17 -3.42 -6.16
C ASP A 162 -2.86 -3.95 -5.56
N THR A 163 -2.41 -3.29 -4.48
CA THR A 163 -1.14 -3.61 -3.84
C THR A 163 -1.11 -5.01 -3.25
N THR A 164 -2.26 -5.55 -2.82
CA THR A 164 -2.36 -6.89 -2.27
C THR A 164 -2.11 -7.95 -3.35
N LEU A 165 -2.80 -7.83 -4.48
CA LEU A 165 -2.63 -8.76 -5.59
C LEU A 165 -1.23 -8.70 -6.18
N ILE A 166 -0.69 -7.49 -6.35
CA ILE A 166 0.67 -7.28 -6.86
C ILE A 166 1.70 -7.88 -5.91
N HIS A 167 1.54 -7.68 -4.61
CA HIS A 167 2.47 -8.22 -3.61
C HIS A 167 2.44 -9.74 -3.60
N CYS A 168 1.26 -10.35 -3.62
CA CYS A 168 1.11 -11.79 -3.71
C CYS A 168 1.79 -12.37 -4.97
N GLN A 169 1.60 -11.71 -6.12
CA GLN A 169 2.24 -12.15 -7.38
C GLN A 169 3.77 -12.05 -7.29
N ALA A 170 4.29 -10.93 -6.78
CA ALA A 170 5.74 -10.74 -6.62
C ALA A 170 6.38 -11.78 -5.68
N VAL A 171 5.67 -12.16 -4.61
CA VAL A 171 6.12 -13.23 -3.70
C VAL A 171 6.09 -14.59 -4.38
N LEU A 172 5.05 -14.87 -5.16
CA LEU A 172 4.93 -16.11 -5.91
C LEU A 172 6.03 -16.23 -6.97
N ASP A 173 6.28 -15.16 -7.72
CA ASP A 173 7.34 -15.13 -8.73
C ASP A 173 8.71 -15.40 -8.08
N TYR A 174 8.99 -14.72 -6.95
CA TYR A 174 10.21 -14.95 -6.18
C TYR A 174 10.36 -16.41 -5.68
N ALA A 175 9.26 -17.02 -5.25
CA ALA A 175 9.29 -18.40 -4.71
C ALA A 175 9.45 -19.48 -5.80
N LEU A 176 9.20 -19.14 -7.07
CA LEU A 176 9.28 -20.06 -8.21
C LEU A 176 10.57 -19.90 -9.05
N GLU A 177 11.40 -18.89 -8.75
CA GLU A 177 12.74 -18.71 -9.33
C GLU A 177 13.77 -19.68 -8.70
#